data_a98034649156ee0980fc0758815dfc24
#
_entry.id   a98034649156ee0980fc0758815dfc24
#
_cell.length_a   1.000
_cell.length_b   1.000
_cell.length_c   1.000
_cell.angle_alpha   90.00
_cell.angle_beta   90.00
_cell.angle_gamma   90.00
#
_symmetry.space_group_name_H-M   'P 1'
#
loop_
_entity.id
_entity.type
_entity.pdbx_description
1 polymer ?
#
loop_
_entity_poly.entity_id
_entity_poly.type
_entity_poly.pdbx_seq_one_letter_code
_entity_poly.pdbx_strand_id
1 'polypeptide(L)'
;MKSFRIGQIVPSSNTTMETEIPAMLTSRYELFPEEGFTFHSARMRMMQVTAEELKKMDVESDRCALELSDARCDVLAHACLVAIMSQGPGYHRVSEERLRAAVESNGAPTPVLSSAGALVEGIKTMGLKRVAIITPYMKLLTQTVIDYIESEDIEVTDSISLEVSDNLAVGRLDPMNLLGHVDRLDSSNADAVVLSACVQMPSLRAIQKAEDRLNKPVVSAAVSTVYRILKTLGLEAKVPNAGHLLSGAY
;
A
#
# COMPACT_ATOMS: atom_id res chain seq x y z
N MET A 1 11.03 24.72 7.87
CA MET A 1 10.20 23.62 7.37
C MET A 1 11.12 22.60 6.71
N LYS A 2 11.14 21.36 7.19
CA LYS A 2 11.88 20.27 6.56
C LYS A 2 11.00 19.70 5.45
N SER A 3 11.48 19.67 4.20
CA SER A 3 10.69 19.21 3.05
C SER A 3 11.19 17.84 2.59
N PHE A 4 10.27 16.92 2.38
CA PHE A 4 10.53 15.56 1.92
C PHE A 4 9.92 15.34 0.53
N ARG A 5 10.69 14.75 -0.38
CA ARG A 5 10.25 14.38 -1.72
C ARG A 5 9.86 12.92 -1.73
N ILE A 6 8.59 12.64 -1.95
CA ILE A 6 8.05 11.28 -1.99
C ILE A 6 7.93 10.86 -3.45
N GLY A 7 8.76 9.92 -3.87
CA GLY A 7 8.67 9.32 -5.20
C GLY A 7 7.65 8.17 -5.20
N GLN A 8 6.78 8.16 -6.20
CA GLN A 8 5.74 7.15 -6.37
C GLN A 8 5.90 6.45 -7.72
N ILE A 9 6.19 5.14 -7.67
CA ILE A 9 6.21 4.29 -8.87
C ILE A 9 4.82 3.66 -8.98
N VAL A 10 4.02 4.06 -9.97
CA VAL A 10 2.60 3.72 -10.03
C VAL A 10 2.19 3.10 -11.36
N PRO A 11 1.25 2.13 -11.37
CA PRO A 11 0.62 1.70 -12.60
C PRO A 11 -0.07 2.87 -13.31
N SER A 12 0.00 2.92 -14.65
CA SER A 12 -0.51 4.07 -15.42
C SER A 12 -2.03 4.28 -15.27
N SER A 13 -2.77 3.26 -14.91
CA SER A 13 -4.21 3.32 -14.60
C SER A 13 -4.53 3.54 -13.11
N ASN A 14 -3.51 3.61 -12.24
CA ASN A 14 -3.73 3.91 -10.82
C ASN A 14 -3.84 5.42 -10.61
N THR A 15 -4.86 5.85 -9.89
CA THR A 15 -5.09 7.25 -9.50
C THR A 15 -5.24 7.42 -7.98
N THR A 16 -5.49 6.34 -7.26
CA THR A 16 -5.78 6.39 -5.82
C THR A 16 -4.52 6.56 -4.97
N MET A 17 -3.41 5.92 -5.36
CA MET A 17 -2.14 6.10 -4.64
C MET A 17 -1.72 7.58 -4.59
N GLU A 18 -1.91 8.29 -5.71
CA GLU A 18 -1.56 9.70 -5.85
C GLU A 18 -2.58 10.65 -5.19
N THR A 19 -3.62 10.13 -4.57
CA THR A 19 -4.61 10.89 -3.80
C THR A 19 -4.60 10.53 -2.32
N GLU A 20 -4.67 9.24 -1.95
CA GLU A 20 -4.73 8.84 -0.54
C GLU A 20 -3.39 9.02 0.19
N ILE A 21 -2.24 8.69 -0.42
CA ILE A 21 -0.93 8.90 0.22
C ILE A 21 -0.65 10.39 0.43
N PRO A 22 -0.81 11.27 -0.58
CA PRO A 22 -0.70 12.71 -0.37
C PRO A 22 -1.67 13.26 0.69
N ALA A 23 -2.94 12.81 0.69
CA ALA A 23 -3.91 13.25 1.67
C ALA A 23 -3.49 12.93 3.11
N MET A 24 -3.01 11.70 3.36
CA MET A 24 -2.50 11.27 4.67
C MET A 24 -1.28 12.10 5.10
N LEU A 25 -0.27 12.24 4.23
CA LEU A 25 0.96 12.96 4.56
C LEU A 25 0.71 14.46 4.74
N THR A 26 -0.17 15.06 3.94
CA THR A 26 -0.53 16.49 4.05
C THR A 26 -1.35 16.77 5.32
N SER A 27 -2.23 15.85 5.73
CA SER A 27 -3.03 16.02 6.96
C SER A 27 -2.17 16.08 8.23
N ARG A 28 -0.93 15.61 8.17
CA ARG A 28 0.03 15.72 9.28
C ARG A 28 0.41 17.16 9.63
N TYR A 29 0.24 18.10 8.70
CA TYR A 29 0.55 19.51 8.96
C TYR A 29 -0.18 20.05 10.19
N GLU A 30 -1.35 19.53 10.54
CA GLU A 30 -2.07 19.89 11.76
C GLU A 30 -1.33 19.49 13.04
N LEU A 31 -0.53 18.42 12.98
CA LEU A 31 0.24 17.89 14.12
C LEU A 31 1.72 18.29 14.07
N PHE A 32 2.27 18.40 12.87
CA PHE A 32 3.69 18.62 12.59
C PHE A 32 3.86 19.71 11.51
N PRO A 33 3.61 20.99 11.83
CA PRO A 33 3.62 22.08 10.85
C PRO A 33 5.00 22.38 10.25
N GLU A 34 6.06 21.83 10.83
CA GLU A 34 7.42 21.95 10.30
C GLU A 34 7.75 20.92 9.22
N GLU A 35 6.91 19.88 9.05
CA GLU A 35 7.06 18.85 8.02
C GLU A 35 6.34 19.25 6.74
N GLY A 36 7.02 19.19 5.60
CA GLY A 36 6.44 19.43 4.30
C GLY A 36 6.69 18.23 3.37
N PHE A 37 5.74 17.93 2.49
CA PHE A 37 5.86 16.82 1.55
C PHE A 37 5.57 17.29 0.13
N THR A 38 6.38 16.81 -0.82
CA THR A 38 6.12 16.94 -2.25
C THR A 38 6.04 15.55 -2.88
N PHE A 39 5.24 15.40 -3.92
CA PHE A 39 4.94 14.11 -4.53
C PHE A 39 5.35 14.11 -5.99
N HIS A 40 6.09 13.09 -6.39
CA HIS A 40 6.67 12.93 -7.72
C HIS A 40 6.35 11.52 -8.20
N SER A 41 5.79 11.36 -9.39
CA SER A 41 5.36 10.05 -9.88
C SER A 41 6.01 9.72 -11.20
N ALA A 42 6.45 8.47 -11.35
CA ALA A 42 6.76 7.85 -12.63
C ALA A 42 5.81 6.65 -12.83
N ARG A 43 5.33 6.45 -14.05
CA ARG A 43 4.22 5.53 -14.32
C ARG A 43 4.66 4.36 -15.18
N MET A 44 4.33 3.15 -14.70
CA MET A 44 4.47 1.89 -15.43
C MET A 44 3.19 1.63 -16.22
N ARG A 45 3.30 1.27 -17.49
CA ARG A 45 2.11 1.02 -18.30
C ARG A 45 1.37 -0.22 -17.83
N MET A 46 0.09 -0.07 -17.48
CA MET A 46 -0.83 -1.15 -17.15
C MET A 46 -2.26 -0.69 -17.43
N MET A 47 -3.01 -1.45 -18.20
CA MET A 47 -4.41 -1.20 -18.47
C MET A 47 -5.32 -2.26 -17.82
N GLN A 48 -4.88 -3.52 -17.81
CA GLN A 48 -5.64 -4.65 -17.27
C GLN A 48 -4.82 -5.40 -16.23
N VAL A 49 -5.50 -5.98 -15.25
CA VAL A 49 -4.85 -6.79 -14.20
C VAL A 49 -4.75 -8.24 -14.68
N THR A 50 -3.79 -8.49 -15.59
CA THR A 50 -3.45 -9.81 -16.11
C THR A 50 -2.03 -10.20 -15.74
N ALA A 51 -1.73 -11.50 -15.62
CA ALA A 51 -0.39 -11.99 -15.28
C ALA A 51 0.70 -11.44 -16.23
N GLU A 52 0.38 -11.31 -17.53
CA GLU A 52 1.31 -10.79 -18.53
C GLU A 52 1.59 -9.29 -18.32
N GLU A 53 0.55 -8.47 -18.11
CA GLU A 53 0.74 -7.04 -17.87
C GLU A 53 1.44 -6.78 -16.54
N LEU A 54 1.13 -7.55 -15.49
CA LEU A 54 1.80 -7.45 -14.20
C LEU A 54 3.30 -7.72 -14.31
N LYS A 55 3.70 -8.73 -15.08
CA LYS A 55 5.11 -9.05 -15.32
C LYS A 55 5.82 -7.96 -16.13
N LYS A 56 5.20 -7.45 -17.21
CA LYS A 56 5.75 -6.35 -18.01
C LYS A 56 5.93 -5.09 -17.17
N MET A 57 4.95 -4.79 -16.34
CA MET A 57 4.97 -3.64 -15.47
C MET A 57 6.11 -3.71 -14.43
N ASP A 58 6.40 -4.88 -13.88
CA ASP A 58 7.51 -5.03 -12.94
C ASP A 58 8.87 -4.69 -13.58
N VAL A 59 9.09 -5.03 -14.86
CA VAL A 59 10.28 -4.65 -15.62
C VAL A 59 10.35 -3.13 -15.84
N GLU A 60 9.22 -2.47 -16.09
CA GLU A 60 9.14 -1.02 -16.27
C GLU A 60 9.43 -0.22 -14.99
N SER A 61 9.36 -0.86 -13.82
CA SER A 61 9.61 -0.20 -12.55
C SER A 61 11.05 0.30 -12.39
N ASP A 62 12.03 -0.36 -13.03
CA ASP A 62 13.44 0.06 -13.01
C ASP A 62 13.62 1.43 -13.66
N ARG A 63 13.00 1.66 -14.83
CA ARG A 63 12.99 2.97 -15.50
C ARG A 63 12.37 4.04 -14.61
N CYS A 64 11.22 3.73 -14.00
CA CYS A 64 10.54 4.66 -13.10
C CYS A 64 11.40 5.03 -11.88
N ALA A 65 12.10 4.06 -11.30
CA ALA A 65 13.00 4.29 -10.17
C ALA A 65 14.16 5.23 -10.58
N LEU A 66 14.77 5.02 -11.75
CA LEU A 66 15.82 5.89 -12.27
C LEU A 66 15.33 7.33 -12.48
N GLU A 67 14.18 7.52 -13.14
CA GLU A 67 13.59 8.85 -13.35
C GLU A 67 13.34 9.60 -12.03
N LEU A 68 12.82 8.90 -11.01
CA LEU A 68 12.57 9.49 -9.68
C LEU A 68 13.87 9.73 -8.92
N SER A 69 14.91 8.94 -9.16
CA SER A 69 16.23 9.15 -8.56
C SER A 69 16.90 10.43 -9.08
N ASP A 70 16.65 10.83 -10.34
CA ASP A 70 17.11 12.10 -10.90
C ASP A 70 16.53 13.30 -10.12
N ALA A 71 15.30 13.19 -9.64
CA ALA A 71 14.65 14.19 -8.79
C ALA A 71 15.15 14.17 -7.33
N ARG A 72 16.06 13.26 -6.97
CA ARG A 72 16.60 13.11 -5.60
C ARG A 72 15.49 12.99 -4.56
N CYS A 73 14.53 12.07 -4.81
CA CYS A 73 13.49 11.75 -3.84
C CYS A 73 14.11 11.18 -2.55
N ASP A 74 13.49 11.49 -1.40
CA ASP A 74 13.97 11.02 -0.09
C ASP A 74 13.54 9.57 0.20
N VAL A 75 12.50 9.10 -0.47
CA VAL A 75 12.00 7.71 -0.44
C VAL A 75 11.22 7.41 -1.72
N LEU A 76 11.31 6.17 -2.22
CA LEU A 76 10.49 5.67 -3.32
C LEU A 76 9.49 4.63 -2.80
N ALA A 77 8.21 4.80 -3.16
CA ALA A 77 7.14 3.85 -2.86
C ALA A 77 6.65 3.20 -4.16
N HIS A 78 6.86 1.87 -4.28
CA HIS A 78 6.45 1.08 -5.43
C HIS A 78 5.04 0.54 -5.21
N ALA A 79 4.10 1.02 -6.03
CA ALA A 79 2.72 0.55 -6.06
C ALA A 79 2.58 -0.77 -6.82
N CYS A 80 1.35 -1.28 -6.76
CA CYS A 80 0.86 -2.53 -7.30
C CYS A 80 1.23 -3.75 -6.45
N LEU A 81 0.53 -3.84 -5.33
CA LEU A 81 0.64 -4.96 -4.39
C LEU A 81 0.53 -6.32 -5.11
N VAL A 82 -0.49 -6.50 -5.95
CA VAL A 82 -0.73 -7.78 -6.62
C VAL A 82 0.34 -8.13 -7.65
N ALA A 83 1.00 -7.16 -8.29
CA ALA A 83 2.10 -7.43 -9.20
C ALA A 83 3.31 -8.01 -8.47
N ILE A 84 3.59 -7.51 -7.28
CA ILE A 84 4.64 -8.05 -6.42
C ILE A 84 4.25 -9.45 -5.93
N MET A 85 3.07 -9.59 -5.36
CA MET A 85 2.62 -10.84 -4.76
C MET A 85 2.48 -11.98 -5.77
N SER A 86 2.13 -11.68 -7.02
CA SER A 86 2.02 -12.68 -8.10
C SER A 86 3.36 -13.27 -8.55
N GLN A 87 4.48 -12.70 -8.16
CA GLN A 87 5.81 -13.24 -8.47
C GLN A 87 6.27 -14.32 -7.48
N GLY A 88 5.53 -14.53 -6.40
CA GLY A 88 5.78 -15.58 -5.41
C GLY A 88 6.25 -15.08 -4.05
N PRO A 89 6.37 -15.99 -3.07
CA PRO A 89 6.68 -15.67 -1.69
C PRO A 89 7.92 -14.78 -1.51
N GLY A 90 7.81 -13.75 -0.70
CA GLY A 90 8.92 -12.86 -0.35
C GLY A 90 9.43 -11.95 -1.47
N TYR A 91 8.80 -11.95 -2.65
CA TYR A 91 9.28 -11.19 -3.81
C TYR A 91 9.37 -9.67 -3.56
N HIS A 92 8.62 -9.11 -2.62
CA HIS A 92 8.75 -7.69 -2.26
C HIS A 92 10.19 -7.32 -1.90
N ARG A 93 10.94 -8.20 -1.20
CA ARG A 93 12.35 -7.98 -0.84
C ARG A 93 13.25 -7.95 -2.07
N VAL A 94 12.99 -8.85 -3.01
CA VAL A 94 13.74 -8.93 -4.29
C VAL A 94 13.50 -7.67 -5.13
N SER A 95 12.24 -7.24 -5.25
CA SER A 95 11.87 -6.04 -6.00
C SER A 95 12.45 -4.77 -5.38
N GLU A 96 12.33 -4.62 -4.06
CA GLU A 96 12.87 -3.46 -3.33
C GLU A 96 14.40 -3.37 -3.46
N GLU A 97 15.11 -4.50 -3.36
CA GLU A 97 16.56 -4.57 -3.53
C GLU A 97 16.98 -4.22 -4.96
N ARG A 98 16.29 -4.78 -5.97
CA ARG A 98 16.56 -4.48 -7.39
C ARG A 98 16.41 -3.00 -7.69
N LEU A 99 15.32 -2.37 -7.25
CA LEU A 99 15.06 -0.95 -7.46
C LEU A 99 16.05 -0.08 -6.68
N ARG A 100 16.46 -0.49 -5.47
CA ARG A 100 17.49 0.19 -4.70
C ARG A 100 18.84 0.16 -5.43
N ALA A 101 19.26 -1.01 -5.95
CA ALA A 101 20.47 -1.11 -6.74
C ALA A 101 20.44 -0.23 -8.00
N ALA A 102 19.29 -0.12 -8.66
CA ALA A 102 19.12 0.75 -9.82
C ALA A 102 19.34 2.23 -9.47
N VAL A 103 18.74 2.74 -8.39
CA VAL A 103 18.92 4.14 -7.98
C VAL A 103 20.32 4.42 -7.43
N GLU A 104 20.96 3.46 -6.78
CA GLU A 104 22.37 3.54 -6.35
C GLU A 104 23.31 3.67 -7.55
N SER A 105 23.06 2.92 -8.62
CA SER A 105 23.85 3.01 -9.85
C SER A 105 23.77 4.39 -10.52
N ASN A 106 22.71 5.14 -10.26
CA ASN A 106 22.53 6.54 -10.69
C ASN A 106 23.11 7.57 -9.71
N GLY A 107 23.88 7.13 -8.72
CA GLY A 107 24.50 7.99 -7.72
C GLY A 107 23.51 8.69 -6.79
N ALA A 108 22.33 8.12 -6.63
CA ALA A 108 21.26 8.63 -5.79
C ALA A 108 20.71 7.53 -4.87
N PRO A 109 21.49 7.07 -3.87
CA PRO A 109 21.02 6.04 -2.95
C PRO A 109 19.76 6.51 -2.23
N THR A 110 18.63 5.95 -2.62
CA THR A 110 17.31 6.30 -2.10
C THR A 110 16.65 5.04 -1.55
N PRO A 111 16.10 5.07 -0.32
CA PRO A 111 15.31 3.96 0.19
C PRO A 111 14.13 3.64 -0.71
N VAL A 112 13.92 2.37 -1.00
CA VAL A 112 12.78 1.88 -1.78
C VAL A 112 11.95 0.95 -0.92
N LEU A 113 10.65 1.13 -0.95
CA LEU A 113 9.67 0.26 -0.30
C LEU A 113 8.56 -0.11 -1.29
N SER A 114 7.92 -1.25 -1.10
CA SER A 114 6.78 -1.68 -1.87
C SER A 114 5.50 -1.69 -1.03
N SER A 115 4.34 -1.50 -1.67
CA SER A 115 3.05 -1.61 -1.00
C SER A 115 2.78 -3.02 -0.46
N ALA A 116 3.32 -4.06 -1.12
CA ALA A 116 3.23 -5.44 -0.65
C ALA A 116 4.04 -5.67 0.63
N GLY A 117 5.32 -5.26 0.63
CA GLY A 117 6.17 -5.33 1.81
C GLY A 117 5.66 -4.47 2.95
N ALA A 118 5.15 -3.27 2.63
CA ALA A 118 4.57 -2.37 3.61
C ALA A 118 3.34 -2.97 4.31
N LEU A 119 2.45 -3.65 3.58
CA LEU A 119 1.28 -4.30 4.18
C LEU A 119 1.71 -5.40 5.16
N VAL A 120 2.58 -6.30 4.74
CA VAL A 120 3.10 -7.40 5.57
C VAL A 120 3.78 -6.85 6.83
N GLU A 121 4.65 -5.87 6.67
CA GLU A 121 5.38 -5.27 7.79
C GLU A 121 4.47 -4.49 8.74
N GLY A 122 3.48 -3.76 8.21
CA GLY A 122 2.49 -3.06 9.02
C GLY A 122 1.71 -4.00 9.94
N ILE A 123 1.27 -5.15 9.43
CA ILE A 123 0.59 -6.18 10.23
C ILE A 123 1.54 -6.75 11.29
N LYS A 124 2.76 -7.13 10.91
CA LYS A 124 3.77 -7.68 11.83
C LYS A 124 4.18 -6.69 12.93
N THR A 125 4.29 -5.42 12.60
CA THR A 125 4.65 -4.36 13.57
C THR A 125 3.62 -4.24 14.68
N MET A 126 2.35 -4.42 14.37
CA MET A 126 1.28 -4.44 15.38
C MET A 126 1.24 -5.74 16.20
N GLY A 127 2.12 -6.71 15.94
CA GLY A 127 2.15 -8.00 16.59
C GLY A 127 0.99 -8.93 16.20
N LEU A 128 0.30 -8.65 15.09
CA LEU A 128 -0.88 -9.38 14.65
C LEU A 128 -0.49 -10.57 13.78
N LYS A 129 -1.26 -11.66 13.88
CA LYS A 129 -1.00 -12.92 13.17
C LYS A 129 -2.17 -13.40 12.31
N ARG A 130 -3.36 -12.87 12.54
CA ARG A 130 -4.59 -13.30 11.85
C ARG A 130 -5.31 -12.09 11.29
N VAL A 131 -5.62 -12.12 10.01
CA VAL A 131 -6.31 -11.01 9.34
C VAL A 131 -7.49 -11.53 8.51
N ALA A 132 -8.56 -10.74 8.44
CA ALA A 132 -9.57 -10.88 7.40
C ALA A 132 -9.36 -9.78 6.35
N ILE A 133 -9.52 -10.08 5.06
CA ILE A 133 -9.12 -9.17 3.99
C ILE A 133 -10.25 -8.86 2.99
N ILE A 134 -10.25 -7.63 2.48
CA ILE A 134 -11.10 -7.24 1.34
C ILE A 134 -10.19 -6.86 0.17
N THR A 135 -10.47 -7.40 -1.00
CA THR A 135 -9.74 -7.11 -2.24
C THR A 135 -10.69 -6.70 -3.35
N PRO A 136 -10.27 -5.88 -4.32
CA PRO A 136 -11.07 -5.62 -5.52
C PRO A 136 -10.98 -6.73 -6.57
N TYR A 137 -10.06 -7.67 -6.41
CA TYR A 137 -9.64 -8.62 -7.42
C TYR A 137 -10.67 -9.73 -7.69
N MET A 138 -10.50 -10.37 -8.85
CA MET A 138 -11.13 -11.67 -9.14
C MET A 138 -10.61 -12.73 -8.17
N LYS A 139 -11.41 -13.74 -7.85
CA LYS A 139 -11.11 -14.76 -6.81
C LYS A 139 -9.72 -15.39 -6.93
N LEU A 140 -9.26 -15.71 -8.15
CA LEU A 140 -7.93 -16.28 -8.36
C LEU A 140 -6.81 -15.34 -7.89
N LEU A 141 -6.91 -14.05 -8.18
CA LEU A 141 -5.92 -13.06 -7.71
C LEU A 141 -6.05 -12.78 -6.21
N THR A 142 -7.27 -12.84 -5.66
CA THR A 142 -7.46 -12.78 -4.20
C THR A 142 -6.74 -13.96 -3.54
N GLN A 143 -6.86 -15.18 -4.09
CA GLN A 143 -6.15 -16.34 -3.56
C GLN A 143 -4.62 -16.13 -3.60
N THR A 144 -4.07 -15.57 -4.69
CA THR A 144 -2.66 -15.22 -4.77
C THR A 144 -2.22 -14.26 -3.65
N VAL A 145 -3.07 -13.28 -3.32
CA VAL A 145 -2.80 -12.35 -2.20
C VAL A 145 -2.85 -13.08 -0.85
N ILE A 146 -3.80 -13.98 -0.66
CA ILE A 146 -3.92 -14.82 0.55
C ILE A 146 -2.67 -15.67 0.71
N ASP A 147 -2.32 -16.47 -0.30
CA ASP A 147 -1.15 -17.37 -0.29
C ASP A 147 0.14 -16.60 0.04
N TYR A 148 0.27 -15.38 -0.50
CA TYR A 148 1.41 -14.52 -0.22
C TYR A 148 1.46 -14.05 1.24
N ILE A 149 0.33 -13.57 1.77
CA ILE A 149 0.23 -13.12 3.17
C ILE A 149 0.52 -14.29 4.12
N GLU A 150 -0.01 -15.48 3.81
CA GLU A 150 0.21 -16.69 4.60
C GLU A 150 1.67 -17.16 4.54
N SER A 151 2.34 -16.99 3.40
CA SER A 151 3.79 -17.27 3.29
C SER A 151 4.67 -16.37 4.18
N GLU A 152 4.11 -15.31 4.72
CA GLU A 152 4.76 -14.38 5.65
C GLU A 152 4.35 -14.62 7.12
N ASP A 153 3.86 -15.81 7.46
CA ASP A 153 3.41 -16.21 8.80
C ASP A 153 2.23 -15.39 9.34
N ILE A 154 1.33 -14.96 8.45
CA ILE A 154 0.08 -14.26 8.78
C ILE A 154 -1.08 -15.06 8.23
N GLU A 155 -1.94 -15.60 9.10
CA GLU A 155 -3.14 -16.36 8.70
C GLU A 155 -4.22 -15.43 8.14
N VAL A 156 -4.85 -15.82 7.03
CA VAL A 156 -6.03 -15.14 6.48
C VAL A 156 -7.28 -15.91 6.86
N THR A 157 -8.05 -15.40 7.81
CA THR A 157 -9.20 -16.09 8.41
C THR A 157 -10.47 -16.03 7.54
N ASP A 158 -10.65 -14.95 6.78
CA ASP A 158 -11.75 -14.77 5.83
C ASP A 158 -11.39 -13.73 4.76
N SER A 159 -12.08 -13.79 3.62
CA SER A 159 -11.82 -12.86 2.52
C SER A 159 -13.06 -12.51 1.71
N ILE A 160 -13.13 -11.25 1.23
CA ILE A 160 -14.11 -10.81 0.24
C ILE A 160 -13.38 -10.36 -1.03
N SER A 161 -13.74 -10.98 -2.16
CA SER A 161 -13.35 -10.55 -3.51
C SER A 161 -14.47 -9.71 -4.11
N LEU A 162 -14.21 -8.45 -4.47
CA LEU A 162 -15.22 -7.58 -5.11
C LEU A 162 -15.39 -7.88 -6.61
N GLU A 163 -14.48 -8.64 -7.20
CA GLU A 163 -14.49 -9.13 -8.58
C GLU A 163 -14.60 -8.00 -9.62
N VAL A 164 -13.91 -6.87 -9.41
CA VAL A 164 -13.82 -5.75 -10.34
C VAL A 164 -12.61 -5.92 -11.23
N SER A 165 -12.80 -6.26 -12.50
CA SER A 165 -11.73 -6.54 -13.46
C SER A 165 -11.07 -5.29 -14.05
N ASP A 166 -11.81 -4.19 -14.17
CA ASP A 166 -11.31 -2.91 -14.69
C ASP A 166 -10.62 -2.11 -13.59
N ASN A 167 -9.31 -1.87 -13.74
CA ASN A 167 -8.52 -1.14 -12.76
C ASN A 167 -8.97 0.32 -12.57
N LEU A 168 -9.50 0.98 -13.61
CA LEU A 168 -10.08 2.32 -13.48
C LEU A 168 -11.38 2.29 -12.67
N ALA A 169 -12.21 1.25 -12.86
CA ALA A 169 -13.43 1.06 -12.08
C ALA A 169 -13.10 0.82 -10.60
N VAL A 170 -12.02 0.08 -10.29
CA VAL A 170 -11.53 -0.07 -8.90
C VAL A 170 -11.27 1.29 -8.25
N GLY A 171 -10.56 2.20 -8.94
CA GLY A 171 -10.27 3.55 -8.42
C GLY A 171 -11.50 4.45 -8.26
N ARG A 172 -12.63 4.08 -8.82
CA ARG A 172 -13.91 4.81 -8.72
C ARG A 172 -14.87 4.25 -7.67
N LEU A 173 -14.48 3.16 -7.00
CA LEU A 173 -15.30 2.62 -5.91
C LEU A 173 -15.44 3.65 -4.79
N ASP A 174 -16.66 3.79 -4.27
CA ASP A 174 -16.88 4.63 -3.08
C ASP A 174 -16.30 3.89 -1.85
N PRO A 175 -15.30 4.46 -1.17
CA PRO A 175 -14.73 3.83 0.03
C PRO A 175 -15.75 3.58 1.13
N MET A 176 -16.84 4.35 1.17
CA MET A 176 -17.89 4.16 2.18
C MET A 176 -18.67 2.85 2.01
N ASN A 177 -18.71 2.28 0.80
CA ASN A 177 -19.30 0.96 0.57
C ASN A 177 -18.50 -0.16 1.25
N LEU A 178 -17.22 0.06 1.57
CA LEU A 178 -16.40 -0.90 2.32
C LEU A 178 -16.98 -1.20 3.70
N LEU A 179 -17.68 -0.26 4.33
CA LEU A 179 -18.34 -0.51 5.61
C LEU A 179 -19.42 -1.61 5.52
N GLY A 180 -20.18 -1.65 4.42
CA GLY A 180 -21.13 -2.74 4.18
C GLY A 180 -20.45 -4.08 3.82
N HIS A 181 -19.23 -4.07 3.29
CA HIS A 181 -18.43 -5.28 3.10
C HIS A 181 -17.87 -5.78 4.43
N VAL A 182 -17.41 -4.88 5.30
CA VAL A 182 -16.97 -5.20 6.67
C VAL A 182 -18.07 -5.93 7.46
N ASP A 183 -19.33 -5.50 7.32
CA ASP A 183 -20.46 -6.12 8.00
C ASP A 183 -20.73 -7.58 7.54
N ARG A 184 -20.22 -7.98 6.37
CA ARG A 184 -20.34 -9.32 5.78
C ARG A 184 -19.09 -10.18 5.92
N LEU A 185 -17.96 -9.58 6.25
CA LEU A 185 -16.69 -10.26 6.45
C LEU A 185 -16.66 -10.92 7.83
N ASP A 186 -16.38 -12.22 7.90
CA ASP A 186 -16.21 -12.88 9.19
C ASP A 186 -14.84 -12.52 9.79
N SER A 187 -14.83 -11.47 10.58
CA SER A 187 -13.65 -11.03 11.32
C SER A 187 -13.58 -11.55 12.75
N SER A 188 -14.45 -12.49 13.17
CA SER A 188 -14.54 -12.96 14.56
C SER A 188 -13.21 -13.53 15.05
N ASN A 189 -12.51 -14.31 14.23
CA ASN A 189 -11.23 -14.94 14.52
C ASN A 189 -10.02 -14.11 14.07
N ALA A 190 -10.22 -12.96 13.43
CA ALA A 190 -9.15 -12.09 12.99
C ALA A 190 -8.69 -11.13 14.11
N ASP A 191 -7.39 -10.85 14.17
CA ASP A 191 -6.81 -9.84 15.05
C ASP A 191 -6.97 -8.44 14.46
N ALA A 192 -7.03 -8.33 13.11
CA ALA A 192 -7.25 -7.09 12.37
C ALA A 192 -7.98 -7.33 11.04
N VAL A 193 -8.44 -6.24 10.43
CA VAL A 193 -9.01 -6.26 9.08
C VAL A 193 -8.15 -5.46 8.11
N VAL A 194 -7.78 -6.08 6.99
CA VAL A 194 -7.20 -5.40 5.83
C VAL A 194 -8.36 -4.93 4.95
N LEU A 195 -8.78 -3.69 5.13
CA LEU A 195 -9.95 -3.11 4.48
C LEU A 195 -9.76 -2.94 2.97
N SER A 196 -8.51 -2.77 2.52
CA SER A 196 -8.13 -2.73 1.12
C SER A 196 -6.72 -3.31 0.94
N ALA A 197 -6.62 -4.54 0.43
CA ALA A 197 -5.36 -5.13 0.00
C ALA A 197 -5.00 -4.67 -1.44
N CYS A 198 -5.20 -3.39 -1.74
CA CYS A 198 -4.94 -2.79 -3.05
C CYS A 198 -4.77 -1.27 -2.94
N VAL A 199 -3.67 -0.71 -3.40
CA VAL A 199 -3.45 0.75 -3.40
C VAL A 199 -4.30 1.51 -4.42
N GLN A 200 -4.99 0.82 -5.34
CA GLN A 200 -5.94 1.43 -6.27
C GLN A 200 -7.36 1.51 -5.70
N MET A 201 -7.73 0.64 -4.76
CA MET A 201 -9.06 0.65 -4.15
C MET A 201 -9.12 1.70 -3.04
N PRO A 202 -9.89 2.79 -3.21
CA PRO A 202 -10.00 3.85 -2.20
C PRO A 202 -10.50 3.30 -0.86
N SER A 203 -9.88 3.69 0.23
CA SER A 203 -10.17 3.14 1.56
C SER A 203 -10.05 4.15 2.71
N LEU A 204 -9.28 5.22 2.55
CA LEU A 204 -8.90 6.13 3.62
C LEU A 204 -10.10 6.66 4.43
N ARG A 205 -11.17 7.09 3.74
CA ARG A 205 -12.36 7.64 4.40
C ARG A 205 -13.14 6.62 5.25
N ALA A 206 -12.92 5.33 5.02
CA ALA A 206 -13.58 4.24 5.74
C ALA A 206 -12.71 3.65 6.86
N ILE A 207 -11.39 3.84 6.85
CA ILE A 207 -10.45 3.19 7.80
C ILE A 207 -10.88 3.40 9.25
N GLN A 208 -10.93 4.64 9.73
CA GLN A 208 -11.25 4.92 11.14
C GLN A 208 -12.67 4.46 11.49
N LYS A 209 -13.63 4.65 10.57
CA LYS A 209 -15.02 4.22 10.80
C LYS A 209 -15.18 2.71 10.89
N ALA A 210 -14.42 1.96 10.09
CA ALA A 210 -14.40 0.50 10.17
C ALA A 210 -13.74 0.04 11.47
N GLU A 211 -12.65 0.69 11.87
CA GLU A 211 -11.95 0.41 13.12
C GLU A 211 -12.84 0.65 14.34
N ASP A 212 -13.51 1.80 14.39
CA ASP A 212 -14.47 2.16 15.46
C ASP A 212 -15.64 1.15 15.53
N ARG A 213 -16.13 0.68 14.36
CA ARG A 213 -17.24 -0.28 14.28
C ARG A 213 -16.83 -1.69 14.73
N LEU A 214 -15.65 -2.13 14.34
CA LEU A 214 -15.17 -3.48 14.65
C LEU A 214 -14.51 -3.58 16.01
N ASN A 215 -14.10 -2.45 16.58
CA ASN A 215 -13.23 -2.39 17.78
C ASN A 215 -11.98 -3.27 17.62
N LYS A 216 -11.40 -3.26 16.41
CA LYS A 216 -10.18 -3.99 16.02
C LYS A 216 -9.35 -3.13 15.10
N PRO A 217 -8.02 -3.28 15.08
CA PRO A 217 -7.18 -2.57 14.10
C PRO A 217 -7.64 -2.78 12.67
N VAL A 218 -7.67 -1.69 11.90
CA VAL A 218 -8.00 -1.72 10.47
C VAL A 218 -6.87 -1.05 9.69
N VAL A 219 -6.39 -1.75 8.68
CA VAL A 219 -5.32 -1.26 7.80
C VAL A 219 -5.73 -1.34 6.34
N SER A 220 -4.95 -0.69 5.48
CA SER A 220 -4.99 -0.88 4.04
C SER A 220 -3.58 -0.85 3.46
N ALA A 221 -3.43 -1.26 2.21
CA ALA A 221 -2.15 -1.15 1.51
C ALA A 221 -1.62 0.30 1.49
N ALA A 222 -2.51 1.30 1.33
CA ALA A 222 -2.14 2.72 1.35
C ALA A 222 -1.69 3.18 2.74
N VAL A 223 -2.45 2.84 3.80
CA VAL A 223 -2.10 3.15 5.20
C VAL A 223 -0.74 2.55 5.57
N SER A 224 -0.53 1.28 5.25
CA SER A 224 0.74 0.59 5.53
C SER A 224 1.91 1.19 4.74
N THR A 225 1.67 1.62 3.49
CA THR A 225 2.68 2.32 2.68
C THR A 225 3.08 3.65 3.33
N VAL A 226 2.13 4.43 3.82
CA VAL A 226 2.41 5.69 4.55
C VAL A 226 3.17 5.43 5.84
N TYR A 227 2.78 4.39 6.59
CA TYR A 227 3.53 3.97 7.78
C TYR A 227 5.02 3.73 7.45
N ARG A 228 5.30 2.94 6.42
CA ARG A 228 6.68 2.66 5.99
C ARG A 228 7.41 3.90 5.49
N ILE A 229 6.75 4.78 4.74
CA ILE A 229 7.33 6.07 4.31
C ILE A 229 7.79 6.86 5.54
N LEU A 230 6.92 7.05 6.53
CA LEU A 230 7.24 7.83 7.74
C LEU A 230 8.39 7.21 8.53
N LYS A 231 8.37 5.90 8.76
CA LYS A 231 9.45 5.19 9.48
C LYS A 231 10.78 5.29 8.73
N THR A 232 10.76 5.16 7.41
CA THR A 232 11.95 5.30 6.56
C THR A 232 12.55 6.70 6.63
N LEU A 233 11.72 7.73 6.73
CA LEU A 233 12.14 9.13 6.87
C LEU A 233 12.53 9.52 8.32
N GLY A 234 12.41 8.60 9.27
CA GLY A 234 12.68 8.85 10.70
C GLY A 234 11.63 9.75 11.35
N LEU A 235 10.39 9.74 10.82
CA LEU A 235 9.28 10.53 11.32
C LEU A 235 8.36 9.70 12.22
N GLU A 236 7.65 10.35 13.13
CA GLU A 236 6.62 9.72 13.94
C GLU A 236 5.49 9.20 13.03
N ALA A 237 5.10 7.92 13.20
CA ALA A 237 4.05 7.28 12.39
C ALA A 237 2.65 7.67 12.90
N LYS A 238 2.31 8.96 12.80
CA LYS A 238 1.04 9.51 13.28
C LYS A 238 0.35 10.32 12.19
N VAL A 239 -0.88 9.92 11.86
CA VAL A 239 -1.74 10.56 10.84
C VAL A 239 -3.17 10.60 11.38
N PRO A 240 -3.86 11.76 11.37
CA PRO A 240 -5.25 11.86 11.82
C PRO A 240 -6.19 10.94 11.04
N ASN A 241 -7.07 10.23 11.74
CA ASN A 241 -8.13 9.39 11.17
C ASN A 241 -7.66 8.28 10.21
N ALA A 242 -6.42 7.81 10.34
CA ALA A 242 -5.83 6.79 9.48
C ALA A 242 -5.63 5.43 10.18
N GLY A 243 -6.37 5.19 11.27
CA GLY A 243 -6.38 3.92 11.99
C GLY A 243 -5.21 3.73 12.94
N HIS A 244 -5.21 2.58 13.60
CA HIS A 244 -4.33 2.27 14.72
C HIS A 244 -2.83 2.23 14.35
N LEU A 245 -2.51 1.70 13.16
CA LEU A 245 -1.12 1.65 12.68
C LEU A 245 -0.47 3.04 12.58
N LEU A 246 -1.26 4.07 12.29
CA LEU A 246 -0.83 5.46 12.17
C LEU A 246 -1.25 6.32 13.38
N SER A 247 -1.38 5.71 14.56
CA SER A 247 -1.72 6.41 15.81
C SER A 247 -0.52 7.07 16.50
N GLY A 248 0.71 6.71 16.09
CA GLY A 248 1.95 7.09 16.78
C GLY A 248 2.42 6.08 17.84
N ALA A 249 1.74 4.94 17.98
CA ALA A 249 2.09 3.91 18.97
C ALA A 249 3.25 2.99 18.54
N TYR A 250 3.66 3.01 17.26
CA TYR A 250 4.63 2.07 16.67
C TYR A 250 5.85 2.75 16.06
#